data_37bc26cfb9423d0e18e4fec17db8b77c
#
_entry.id   37bc26cfb9423d0e18e4fec17db8b77c
#
_cell.length_a   1.000
_cell.length_b   1.000
_cell.length_c   1.000
_cell.angle_alpha   90.00
_cell.angle_beta   90.00
_cell.angle_gamma   90.00
#
_symmetry.space_group_name_H-M   'P 1'
#
loop_
_entity.id
_entity.type
_entity.pdbx_description
1 polymer ?
#
loop_
_entity_poly.entity_id
_entity_poly.type
_entity_poly.pdbx_seq_one_letter_code
_entity_poly.pdbx_strand_id
1 'polypeptide(L)'
;MGFFSRNKTFKIRDIEFYSEGNYHYSKGLQSSITKEIKIAKNNLSLEQLQPILQYLVEFIQDEKPDIKSGEKTTCFSWCILFHEEPDAFEILEVIPEQGGFGEGLSRTLHLLHQQLSVCNQLKVEPDFPDFDHIVAIDPLIQKGLQPNLFRWKAEDPDSGWVVMSNSFNEETMSFEEMTVGQLMTMRPEIAQFMALPAGFKVISQGNNVHIAFDKHLTEN
;
A
#
# COMPACT_ATOMS: atom_id res chain seq x y z
N MET A 1 15.82 19.19 -37.91
CA MET A 1 16.09 19.75 -36.58
C MET A 1 15.54 18.77 -35.54
N GLY A 2 16.43 17.97 -34.95
CA GLY A 2 16.03 16.99 -33.95
C GLY A 2 15.80 17.68 -32.61
N PHE A 3 14.60 17.64 -32.10
CA PHE A 3 14.33 18.00 -30.70
C PHE A 3 14.97 16.92 -29.82
N PHE A 4 16.13 17.19 -29.28
CA PHE A 4 16.63 16.46 -28.11
C PHE A 4 15.69 16.78 -26.94
N SER A 5 14.72 15.92 -26.70
CA SER A 5 14.03 15.89 -25.41
C SER A 5 15.10 15.64 -24.37
N ARG A 6 15.46 16.65 -23.58
CA ARG A 6 16.25 16.45 -22.36
C ARG A 6 15.47 15.45 -21.50
N ASN A 7 16.01 14.24 -21.34
CA ASN A 7 15.49 13.31 -20.36
C ASN A 7 15.48 14.05 -19.02
N LYS A 8 14.29 14.36 -18.51
CA LYS A 8 14.14 14.91 -17.17
C LYS A 8 14.67 13.88 -16.21
N THR A 9 15.73 14.21 -15.50
CA THR A 9 16.22 13.42 -14.37
C THR A 9 15.57 13.94 -13.09
N PHE A 10 15.31 13.05 -12.17
CA PHE A 10 14.73 13.33 -10.88
C PHE A 10 15.66 12.78 -9.79
N LYS A 11 15.91 13.54 -8.73
CA LYS A 11 16.83 13.14 -7.67
C LYS A 11 16.13 13.01 -6.33
N ILE A 12 16.42 11.90 -5.63
CA ILE A 12 16.05 11.65 -4.24
C ILE A 12 17.34 11.32 -3.49
N ARG A 13 17.74 12.13 -2.52
CA ARG A 13 19.06 12.03 -1.88
C ARG A 13 20.18 12.05 -2.95
N ASP A 14 21.03 11.02 -2.96
CA ASP A 14 22.10 10.83 -3.95
C ASP A 14 21.69 9.95 -5.14
N ILE A 15 20.48 9.39 -5.12
CA ILE A 15 19.96 8.53 -6.18
C ILE A 15 19.32 9.36 -7.28
N GLU A 16 19.74 9.13 -8.51
CA GLU A 16 19.17 9.73 -9.71
C GLU A 16 18.20 8.77 -10.39
N PHE A 17 17.04 9.27 -10.81
CA PHE A 17 16.07 8.54 -11.61
C PHE A 17 15.97 9.15 -13.00
N TYR A 18 15.89 8.30 -14.02
CA TYR A 18 15.75 8.71 -15.41
C TYR A 18 14.82 7.78 -16.18
N SER A 19 14.36 8.24 -17.36
CA SER A 19 13.43 7.48 -18.19
C SER A 19 14.11 7.04 -19.48
N GLU A 20 14.05 5.74 -19.78
CA GLU A 20 14.54 5.17 -21.01
C GLU A 20 13.57 4.10 -21.52
N GLY A 21 13.28 4.10 -22.82
CA GLY A 21 12.30 3.18 -23.40
C GLY A 21 10.97 3.19 -22.62
N ASN A 22 10.53 2.03 -22.19
CA ASN A 22 9.28 1.83 -21.44
C ASN A 22 9.46 1.84 -19.92
N TYR A 23 10.66 2.15 -19.42
CA TYR A 23 10.98 2.05 -18.00
C TYR A 23 11.52 3.35 -17.44
N HIS A 24 11.39 3.48 -16.12
CA HIS A 24 12.17 4.36 -15.27
C HIS A 24 13.26 3.55 -14.58
N TYR A 25 14.44 4.09 -14.46
CA TYR A 25 15.61 3.45 -13.86
C TYR A 25 16.17 4.31 -12.73
N SER A 26 16.72 3.66 -11.70
CA SER A 26 17.58 4.32 -10.73
C SER A 26 19.03 4.34 -11.23
N LYS A 27 19.83 5.19 -10.58
CA LYS A 27 21.29 5.23 -10.69
C LYS A 27 21.87 5.63 -9.34
N GLY A 28 22.63 4.72 -8.75
CA GLY A 28 23.27 4.91 -7.45
C GLY A 28 22.86 3.91 -6.37
N LEU A 29 21.77 3.14 -6.56
CA LEU A 29 21.33 2.11 -5.62
C LEU A 29 22.23 0.87 -5.60
N GLN A 30 22.99 0.62 -6.65
CA GLN A 30 23.86 -0.55 -6.77
C GLN A 30 24.87 -0.69 -5.61
N SER A 31 25.21 0.40 -4.94
CA SER A 31 26.06 0.38 -3.74
C SER A 31 25.35 -0.18 -2.49
N SER A 32 24.03 -0.20 -2.49
CA SER A 32 23.21 -0.63 -1.35
C SER A 32 22.61 -2.01 -1.55
N ILE A 33 22.13 -2.34 -2.77
CA ILE A 33 21.37 -3.56 -3.07
C ILE A 33 21.92 -4.37 -4.27
N THR A 34 23.19 -4.21 -4.61
CA THR A 34 23.90 -4.93 -5.70
C THR A 34 23.49 -4.57 -7.12
N LYS A 35 22.27 -4.14 -7.37
CA LYS A 35 21.73 -3.74 -8.68
C LYS A 35 20.96 -2.43 -8.57
N GLU A 36 20.76 -1.79 -9.71
CA GLU A 36 19.78 -0.70 -9.83
C GLU A 36 18.34 -1.25 -9.82
N ILE A 37 17.34 -0.37 -9.63
CA ILE A 37 15.94 -0.75 -9.82
C ILE A 37 15.40 -0.18 -11.13
N LYS A 38 14.42 -0.88 -11.71
CA LYS A 38 13.62 -0.39 -12.84
C LYS A 38 12.12 -0.57 -12.56
N ILE A 39 11.32 0.34 -13.11
CA ILE A 39 9.87 0.37 -12.94
C ILE A 39 9.25 0.61 -14.32
N ALA A 40 8.31 -0.24 -14.74
CA ALA A 40 7.57 -0.01 -15.97
C ALA A 40 6.73 1.27 -15.87
N LYS A 41 6.77 2.10 -16.91
CA LYS A 41 6.14 3.44 -16.90
C LYS A 41 4.62 3.37 -16.74
N ASN A 42 3.96 2.46 -17.44
CA ASN A 42 2.50 2.34 -17.43
C ASN A 42 1.77 3.70 -17.50
N ASN A 43 2.28 4.63 -18.36
CA ASN A 43 1.83 6.02 -18.50
C ASN A 43 2.06 6.93 -17.29
N LEU A 44 2.80 6.49 -16.26
CA LEU A 44 3.19 7.32 -15.12
C LEU A 44 4.52 8.04 -15.39
N SER A 45 4.61 9.27 -14.95
CA SER A 45 5.86 10.05 -14.96
C SER A 45 6.65 9.85 -13.66
N LEU A 46 7.94 10.21 -13.65
CA LEU A 46 8.76 10.20 -12.43
C LEU A 46 8.19 11.09 -11.33
N GLU A 47 7.59 12.24 -11.71
CA GLU A 47 6.97 13.15 -10.76
C GLU A 47 5.74 12.52 -10.07
N GLN A 48 4.94 11.75 -10.80
CA GLN A 48 3.79 11.04 -10.23
C GLN A 48 4.24 9.91 -9.30
N LEU A 49 5.32 9.22 -9.65
CA LEU A 49 5.89 8.14 -8.84
C LEU A 49 6.72 8.65 -7.64
N GLN A 50 6.96 9.95 -7.52
CA GLN A 50 7.83 10.53 -6.49
C GLN A 50 7.62 9.94 -5.08
N PRO A 51 6.40 9.84 -4.52
CA PRO A 51 6.23 9.32 -3.16
C PRO A 51 6.67 7.85 -3.04
N ILE A 52 6.43 7.04 -4.06
CA ILE A 52 6.86 5.63 -4.07
C ILE A 52 8.39 5.53 -4.22
N LEU A 53 8.98 6.34 -5.10
CA LEU A 53 10.43 6.39 -5.27
C LEU A 53 11.13 6.86 -4.00
N GLN A 54 10.56 7.84 -3.30
CA GLN A 54 11.03 8.31 -2.00
C GLN A 54 11.03 7.16 -0.98
N TYR A 55 9.90 6.46 -0.85
CA TYR A 55 9.78 5.30 0.02
C TYR A 55 10.84 4.23 -0.29
N LEU A 56 11.00 3.85 -1.58
CA LEU A 56 11.98 2.84 -1.99
C LEU A 56 13.42 3.22 -1.66
N VAL A 57 13.79 4.49 -1.88
CA VAL A 57 15.14 4.97 -1.55
C VAL A 57 15.37 4.94 -0.04
N GLU A 58 14.40 5.39 0.75
CA GLU A 58 14.49 5.37 2.22
C GLU A 58 14.58 3.95 2.75
N PHE A 59 13.69 3.05 2.32
CA PHE A 59 13.73 1.63 2.67
C PHE A 59 15.09 1.00 2.36
N ILE A 60 15.61 1.19 1.15
CA ILE A 60 16.87 0.58 0.71
C ILE A 60 18.07 1.16 1.47
N GLN A 61 18.14 2.49 1.67
CA GLN A 61 19.31 3.14 2.25
C GLN A 61 19.32 3.11 3.78
N ASP A 62 18.15 3.20 4.41
CA ASP A 62 18.04 3.32 5.86
C ASP A 62 17.96 1.93 6.52
N GLU A 63 17.15 1.03 5.97
CA GLU A 63 16.96 -0.33 6.51
C GLU A 63 17.99 -1.34 5.99
N LYS A 64 18.61 -1.06 4.82
CA LYS A 64 19.63 -1.91 4.17
C LYS A 64 19.22 -3.37 4.05
N PRO A 65 18.07 -3.65 3.46
CA PRO A 65 17.57 -5.01 3.31
C PRO A 65 18.48 -5.84 2.42
N ASP A 66 18.60 -7.14 2.72
CA ASP A 66 19.29 -8.12 1.85
C ASP A 66 18.34 -8.53 0.70
N ILE A 67 18.17 -7.65 -0.27
CA ILE A 67 17.24 -7.86 -1.39
C ILE A 67 17.73 -8.97 -2.31
N LYS A 68 16.89 -9.98 -2.47
CA LYS A 68 17.04 -11.11 -3.40
C LYS A 68 15.87 -11.16 -4.37
N SER A 69 16.03 -11.97 -5.41
CA SER A 69 14.93 -12.21 -6.33
C SER A 69 13.73 -12.83 -5.63
N GLY A 70 12.56 -12.22 -5.83
CA GLY A 70 11.32 -12.65 -5.18
C GLY A 70 11.09 -12.04 -3.80
N GLU A 71 12.02 -11.19 -3.31
CA GLU A 71 11.83 -10.44 -2.07
C GLU A 71 10.62 -9.51 -2.19
N LYS A 72 9.81 -9.50 -1.15
CA LYS A 72 8.59 -8.69 -1.06
C LYS A 72 8.72 -7.66 0.05
N THR A 73 8.10 -6.52 -0.14
CA THR A 73 7.93 -5.52 0.93
C THR A 73 6.58 -4.83 0.79
N THR A 74 6.10 -4.27 1.88
CA THR A 74 4.92 -3.41 1.85
C THR A 74 5.35 -1.99 1.51
N CYS A 75 4.83 -1.45 0.41
CA CYS A 75 4.96 -0.05 0.07
C CYS A 75 3.67 0.68 0.46
N PHE A 76 3.72 1.44 1.55
CA PHE A 76 2.56 1.99 2.26
C PHE A 76 1.65 0.85 2.77
N SER A 77 0.53 0.55 2.10
CA SER A 77 -0.32 -0.61 2.45
C SER A 77 -0.39 -1.66 1.34
N TRP A 78 0.44 -1.56 0.29
CA TRP A 78 0.37 -2.47 -0.85
C TRP A 78 1.67 -3.23 -1.05
N CYS A 79 1.58 -4.51 -1.40
CA CYS A 79 2.76 -5.36 -1.56
C CYS A 79 3.40 -5.16 -2.93
N ILE A 80 4.70 -4.97 -2.92
CA ILE A 80 5.57 -4.94 -4.10
C ILE A 80 6.61 -6.06 -4.01
N LEU A 81 7.20 -6.40 -5.16
CA LEU A 81 8.16 -7.50 -5.29
C LEU A 81 9.37 -7.03 -6.10
N PHE A 82 10.56 -7.42 -5.65
CA PHE A 82 11.81 -7.25 -6.38
C PHE A 82 12.06 -8.46 -7.28
N HIS A 83 11.78 -8.32 -8.56
CA HIS A 83 12.05 -9.35 -9.57
C HIS A 83 13.43 -9.16 -10.17
N GLU A 84 14.32 -10.12 -9.97
CA GLU A 84 15.69 -10.00 -10.47
C GLU A 84 15.76 -10.19 -11.98
N GLU A 85 16.37 -9.23 -12.66
CA GLU A 85 16.78 -9.30 -14.03
C GLU A 85 18.30 -9.14 -14.18
N PRO A 86 18.89 -9.38 -15.37
CA PRO A 86 20.34 -9.31 -15.53
C PRO A 86 20.97 -8.00 -15.02
N ASP A 87 20.35 -6.87 -15.32
CA ASP A 87 20.93 -5.53 -15.08
C ASP A 87 20.28 -4.75 -13.93
N ALA A 88 19.09 -5.15 -13.46
CA ALA A 88 18.32 -4.43 -12.46
C ALA A 88 17.36 -5.34 -11.70
N PHE A 89 16.83 -4.87 -10.57
CA PHE A 89 15.59 -5.40 -10.01
C PHE A 89 14.40 -4.69 -10.62
N GLU A 90 13.52 -5.41 -11.28
CA GLU A 90 12.22 -4.87 -11.70
C GLU A 90 11.27 -4.86 -10.52
N ILE A 91 10.66 -3.70 -10.25
CA ILE A 91 9.66 -3.58 -9.20
C ILE A 91 8.29 -3.89 -9.78
N LEU A 92 7.69 -4.95 -9.26
CA LEU A 92 6.35 -5.43 -9.62
C LEU A 92 5.39 -5.14 -8.46
N GLU A 93 4.09 -4.99 -8.75
CA GLU A 93 3.06 -4.86 -7.71
C GLU A 93 2.07 -6.03 -7.75
N VAL A 94 1.39 -6.30 -6.64
CA VAL A 94 0.32 -7.30 -6.60
C VAL A 94 -0.83 -6.89 -7.53
N ILE A 95 -1.21 -7.81 -8.43
CA ILE A 95 -2.36 -7.66 -9.33
C ILE A 95 -3.35 -8.80 -9.02
N PRO A 96 -4.33 -8.58 -8.13
CA PRO A 96 -5.24 -9.63 -7.67
C PRO A 96 -5.98 -10.34 -8.79
N GLU A 97 -6.38 -9.60 -9.82
CA GLU A 97 -7.12 -10.13 -10.97
C GLU A 97 -6.30 -11.12 -11.81
N GLN A 98 -4.96 -11.05 -11.67
CA GLN A 98 -4.02 -11.98 -12.34
C GLN A 98 -3.53 -13.08 -11.38
N GLY A 99 -3.90 -13.00 -10.10
CA GLY A 99 -3.47 -13.96 -9.09
C GLY A 99 -1.97 -13.90 -8.78
N GLY A 100 -1.30 -12.76 -9.01
CA GLY A 100 0.14 -12.63 -8.83
C GLY A 100 0.64 -11.21 -8.90
N PHE A 101 1.86 -11.05 -9.39
CA PHE A 101 2.52 -9.75 -9.57
C PHE A 101 2.53 -9.34 -11.03
N GLY A 102 2.45 -8.04 -11.28
CA GLY A 102 2.50 -7.45 -12.60
C GLY A 102 3.35 -6.19 -12.65
N GLU A 103 3.66 -5.75 -13.86
CA GLU A 103 4.53 -4.62 -14.13
C GLU A 103 3.91 -3.27 -13.73
N GLY A 104 4.78 -2.37 -13.25
CA GLY A 104 4.44 -1.01 -12.88
C GLY A 104 3.90 -0.88 -11.46
N LEU A 105 3.52 0.35 -11.07
CA LEU A 105 3.10 0.70 -9.71
C LEU A 105 1.83 1.58 -9.72
N SER A 106 0.98 1.38 -10.72
CA SER A 106 -0.23 2.19 -10.90
C SER A 106 -1.25 1.96 -9.79
N ARG A 107 -1.40 0.72 -9.34
CA ARG A 107 -2.31 0.35 -8.25
C ARG A 107 -1.80 0.88 -6.91
N THR A 108 -0.50 0.65 -6.63
CA THR A 108 0.15 1.18 -5.42
C THR A 108 -0.04 2.69 -5.32
N LEU A 109 0.21 3.42 -6.40
CA LEU A 109 0.04 4.87 -6.44
C LEU A 109 -1.42 5.31 -6.27
N HIS A 110 -2.34 4.60 -6.94
CA HIS A 110 -3.77 4.90 -6.85
C HIS A 110 -4.28 4.71 -5.42
N LEU A 111 -3.92 3.60 -4.77
CA LEU A 111 -4.30 3.30 -3.40
C LEU A 111 -3.72 4.32 -2.42
N LEU A 112 -2.43 4.66 -2.57
CA LEU A 112 -1.78 5.70 -1.77
C LEU A 112 -2.56 7.03 -1.86
N HIS A 113 -2.92 7.46 -3.06
CA HIS A 113 -3.66 8.71 -3.25
C HIS A 113 -5.05 8.65 -2.60
N GLN A 114 -5.76 7.54 -2.68
CA GLN A 114 -7.06 7.37 -2.03
C GLN A 114 -6.93 7.48 -0.50
N GLN A 115 -5.98 6.76 0.09
CA GLN A 115 -5.71 6.77 1.53
C GLN A 115 -5.31 8.15 2.04
N LEU A 116 -4.36 8.79 1.36
CA LEU A 116 -3.94 10.16 1.70
C LEU A 116 -5.08 11.16 1.55
N SER A 117 -5.95 11.01 0.56
CA SER A 117 -7.11 11.89 0.39
C SER A 117 -8.05 11.83 1.59
N VAL A 118 -8.33 10.62 2.10
CA VAL A 118 -9.18 10.43 3.29
C VAL A 118 -8.51 11.04 4.53
N CYS A 119 -7.24 10.74 4.79
CA CYS A 119 -6.51 11.28 5.94
C CYS A 119 -6.41 12.80 5.91
N ASN A 120 -6.13 13.38 4.73
CA ASN A 120 -6.05 14.84 4.55
C ASN A 120 -7.39 15.55 4.80
N GLN A 121 -8.51 14.95 4.34
CA GLN A 121 -9.85 15.51 4.61
C GLN A 121 -10.16 15.55 6.11
N LEU A 122 -9.68 14.57 6.85
CA LEU A 122 -9.84 14.46 8.31
C LEU A 122 -8.74 15.20 9.08
N LYS A 123 -7.69 15.68 8.41
CA LYS A 123 -6.52 16.35 8.98
C LYS A 123 -5.78 15.47 9.99
N VAL A 124 -5.58 14.22 9.64
CA VAL A 124 -4.84 13.24 10.43
C VAL A 124 -3.65 12.71 9.64
N GLU A 125 -2.59 12.35 10.34
CA GLU A 125 -1.46 11.65 9.76
C GLU A 125 -1.86 10.23 9.39
N PRO A 126 -1.46 9.71 8.22
CA PRO A 126 -1.75 8.35 7.84
C PRO A 126 -0.94 7.35 8.69
N ASP A 127 -1.57 6.26 9.06
CA ASP A 127 -0.97 5.10 9.73
C ASP A 127 -1.19 3.87 8.86
N PHE A 128 -0.20 3.58 7.99
CA PHE A 128 -0.30 2.52 6.99
C PHE A 128 -0.03 1.15 7.63
N PRO A 129 -1.00 0.23 7.64
CA PRO A 129 -0.74 -1.14 8.06
C PRO A 129 0.07 -1.88 7.00
N ASP A 130 0.88 -2.84 7.43
CA ASP A 130 1.52 -3.76 6.50
C ASP A 130 0.50 -4.63 5.76
N PHE A 131 0.87 -5.02 4.53
CA PHE A 131 0.04 -5.87 3.68
C PHE A 131 -0.30 -7.22 4.33
N ASP A 132 0.62 -7.75 5.14
CA ASP A 132 0.50 -9.04 5.82
C ASP A 132 -0.01 -8.92 7.26
N HIS A 133 -0.27 -7.70 7.79
CA HIS A 133 -0.87 -7.53 9.10
C HIS A 133 -2.26 -8.16 9.18
N ILE A 134 -2.60 -8.68 10.35
CA ILE A 134 -3.86 -9.40 10.61
C ILE A 134 -5.02 -8.42 10.82
N VAL A 135 -6.16 -8.79 10.27
CA VAL A 135 -7.46 -8.13 10.44
C VAL A 135 -8.44 -9.14 11.01
N ALA A 136 -9.18 -8.76 12.05
CA ALA A 136 -10.32 -9.52 12.55
C ALA A 136 -11.57 -9.18 11.72
N ILE A 137 -12.21 -10.19 11.13
CA ILE A 137 -13.34 -10.00 10.22
C ILE A 137 -14.55 -10.86 10.60
N ASP A 138 -15.72 -10.25 10.56
CA ASP A 138 -16.99 -10.97 10.57
C ASP A 138 -17.13 -11.82 9.29
N PRO A 139 -17.33 -13.15 9.42
CA PRO A 139 -17.50 -14.05 8.27
C PRO A 139 -18.60 -13.64 7.29
N LEU A 140 -19.60 -12.89 7.74
CA LEU A 140 -20.69 -12.40 6.89
C LEU A 140 -20.23 -11.34 5.88
N ILE A 141 -19.12 -10.66 6.14
CA ILE A 141 -18.52 -9.70 5.19
C ILE A 141 -18.05 -10.43 3.92
N GLN A 142 -17.49 -11.64 4.06
CA GLN A 142 -17.10 -12.48 2.92
C GLN A 142 -18.33 -12.90 2.08
N LYS A 143 -19.51 -12.94 2.68
CA LYS A 143 -20.79 -13.23 2.00
C LYS A 143 -21.45 -11.99 1.40
N GLY A 144 -20.76 -10.84 1.42
CA GLY A 144 -21.18 -9.61 0.76
C GLY A 144 -21.98 -8.64 1.63
N LEU A 145 -22.06 -8.85 2.95
CA LEU A 145 -22.66 -7.86 3.84
C LEU A 145 -21.80 -6.59 3.89
N GLN A 146 -22.47 -5.47 4.18
CA GLN A 146 -21.85 -4.16 4.23
C GLN A 146 -20.94 -4.04 5.47
N PRO A 147 -19.66 -3.65 5.32
CA PRO A 147 -18.72 -3.57 6.42
C PRO A 147 -18.83 -2.25 7.19
N ASN A 148 -18.71 -2.36 8.51
CA ASN A 148 -18.26 -1.29 9.37
C ASN A 148 -16.82 -1.59 9.80
N LEU A 149 -15.98 -0.57 9.90
CA LEU A 149 -14.56 -0.69 10.18
C LEU A 149 -14.25 0.01 11.49
N PHE A 150 -13.44 -0.60 12.32
CA PHE A 150 -13.00 -0.07 13.61
C PHE A 150 -11.49 -0.25 13.73
N ARG A 151 -10.75 0.84 13.93
CA ARG A 151 -9.29 0.83 14.06
C ARG A 151 -8.90 0.93 15.52
N TRP A 152 -8.63 -0.20 16.14
CA TRP A 152 -8.11 -0.29 17.51
C TRP A 152 -6.61 -0.01 17.52
N LYS A 153 -6.11 0.41 18.69
CA LYS A 153 -4.67 0.39 18.92
C LYS A 153 -4.23 -1.08 19.03
N ALA A 154 -3.21 -1.44 18.28
CA ALA A 154 -2.67 -2.80 18.24
C ALA A 154 -1.16 -2.78 18.11
N GLU A 155 -0.54 -3.93 18.34
CA GLU A 155 0.88 -4.19 18.14
C GLU A 155 1.04 -5.26 17.07
N ASP A 156 2.16 -5.20 16.34
CA ASP A 156 2.52 -6.19 15.32
C ASP A 156 2.41 -7.63 15.86
N PRO A 157 1.81 -8.59 15.13
CA PRO A 157 1.40 -8.51 13.72
C PRO A 157 -0.04 -8.04 13.47
N ASP A 158 -0.75 -7.53 14.47
CA ASP A 158 -2.13 -7.11 14.32
C ASP A 158 -2.22 -5.71 13.71
N SER A 159 -3.07 -5.56 12.71
CA SER A 159 -3.33 -4.24 12.13
C SER A 159 -4.16 -3.34 13.05
N GLY A 160 -4.87 -3.92 14.03
CA GLY A 160 -5.89 -3.24 14.82
C GLY A 160 -7.22 -3.04 14.09
N TRP A 161 -7.32 -3.39 12.82
CA TRP A 161 -8.59 -3.33 12.09
C TRP A 161 -9.51 -4.48 12.48
N VAL A 162 -10.73 -4.13 12.88
CA VAL A 162 -11.85 -5.04 13.09
C VAL A 162 -12.95 -4.66 12.11
N VAL A 163 -13.39 -5.63 11.31
CA VAL A 163 -14.40 -5.43 10.27
C VAL A 163 -15.63 -6.26 10.59
N MET A 164 -16.75 -5.62 10.83
CA MET A 164 -17.98 -6.31 11.19
C MET A 164 -19.21 -5.75 10.47
N SER A 165 -20.21 -6.60 10.24
CA SER A 165 -21.52 -6.19 9.73
C SER A 165 -22.45 -5.73 10.86
N ASN A 166 -23.54 -5.06 10.49
CA ASN A 166 -24.59 -4.73 11.47
C ASN A 166 -25.30 -5.98 12.02
N SER A 167 -25.07 -7.16 11.43
CA SER A 167 -25.67 -8.43 11.82
C SER A 167 -24.74 -9.29 12.67
N PHE A 168 -23.51 -8.79 12.98
CA PHE A 168 -22.59 -9.51 13.84
C PHE A 168 -23.13 -9.62 15.27
N ASN A 169 -23.07 -10.82 15.82
CA ASN A 169 -23.51 -11.11 17.19
C ASN A 169 -22.40 -11.86 17.92
N GLU A 170 -21.78 -11.20 18.88
CA GLU A 170 -20.66 -11.73 19.67
C GLU A 170 -21.02 -12.98 20.50
N GLU A 171 -22.29 -13.17 20.85
CA GLU A 171 -22.74 -14.35 21.60
C GLU A 171 -22.77 -15.63 20.75
N THR A 172 -22.95 -15.49 19.43
CA THR A 172 -23.18 -16.63 18.51
C THR A 172 -22.19 -16.72 17.38
N MET A 173 -21.32 -15.73 17.21
CA MET A 173 -20.35 -15.61 16.10
C MET A 173 -18.96 -15.32 16.66
N SER A 174 -17.95 -15.78 15.94
CA SER A 174 -16.55 -15.44 16.18
C SER A 174 -15.97 -14.75 14.95
N PHE A 175 -14.97 -13.89 15.18
CA PHE A 175 -14.18 -13.33 14.09
C PHE A 175 -13.33 -14.42 13.44
N GLU A 176 -13.13 -14.26 12.16
CA GLU A 176 -12.10 -14.93 11.40
C GLU A 176 -10.91 -13.97 11.20
N GLU A 177 -9.77 -14.50 10.84
CA GLU A 177 -8.56 -13.71 10.56
C GLU A 177 -8.25 -13.74 9.06
N MET A 178 -7.80 -12.61 8.54
CA MET A 178 -7.21 -12.50 7.21
C MET A 178 -6.17 -11.39 7.21
N THR A 179 -5.36 -11.31 6.15
CA THR A 179 -4.42 -10.19 6.04
C THR A 179 -5.09 -8.93 5.50
N VAL A 180 -4.50 -7.76 5.78
CA VAL A 180 -4.90 -6.47 5.19
C VAL A 180 -4.96 -6.57 3.67
N GLY A 181 -3.95 -7.22 3.06
CA GLY A 181 -3.91 -7.43 1.62
C GLY A 181 -5.05 -8.27 1.08
N GLN A 182 -5.41 -9.35 1.78
CA GLN A 182 -6.56 -10.19 1.42
C GLN A 182 -7.87 -9.39 1.52
N LEU A 183 -8.03 -8.62 2.60
CA LEU A 183 -9.21 -7.77 2.81
C LEU A 183 -9.34 -6.72 1.70
N MET A 184 -8.28 -5.98 1.41
CA MET A 184 -8.29 -4.94 0.36
C MET A 184 -8.53 -5.53 -1.05
N THR A 185 -8.08 -6.77 -1.27
CA THR A 185 -8.33 -7.50 -2.53
C THR A 185 -9.79 -7.92 -2.64
N MET A 186 -10.36 -8.45 -1.56
CA MET A 186 -11.74 -8.91 -1.51
C MET A 186 -12.75 -7.77 -1.52
N ARG A 187 -12.42 -6.65 -0.87
CA ARG A 187 -13.28 -5.48 -0.67
C ARG A 187 -12.54 -4.19 -1.03
N PRO A 188 -12.28 -3.95 -2.35
CA PRO A 188 -11.48 -2.80 -2.78
C PRO A 188 -12.03 -1.43 -2.33
N GLU A 189 -13.35 -1.33 -2.14
CA GLU A 189 -14.00 -0.09 -1.73
C GLU A 189 -13.61 0.39 -0.33
N ILE A 190 -13.14 -0.50 0.54
CA ILE A 190 -12.69 -0.12 1.89
C ILE A 190 -11.20 0.21 1.95
N ALA A 191 -10.43 -0.14 0.93
CA ALA A 191 -8.98 0.03 0.92
C ALA A 191 -8.54 1.49 1.17
N GLN A 192 -9.35 2.47 0.74
CA GLN A 192 -9.13 3.89 0.98
C GLN A 192 -9.10 4.30 2.46
N PHE A 193 -9.67 3.48 3.36
CA PHE A 193 -9.75 3.79 4.79
C PHE A 193 -8.63 3.13 5.61
N MET A 194 -7.87 2.20 5.01
CA MET A 194 -6.91 1.38 5.75
C MET A 194 -5.78 2.18 6.40
N ALA A 195 -5.46 3.36 5.90
CA ALA A 195 -4.45 4.24 6.49
C ALA A 195 -4.98 5.18 7.59
N LEU A 196 -6.24 5.03 8.01
CA LEU A 196 -6.73 5.79 9.15
C LEU A 196 -6.05 5.31 10.44
N PRO A 197 -5.58 6.21 11.32
CA PRO A 197 -4.92 5.83 12.57
C PRO A 197 -5.89 5.20 13.58
N ALA A 198 -5.34 4.62 14.63
CA ALA A 198 -6.13 4.08 15.73
C ALA A 198 -7.09 5.12 16.31
N GLY A 199 -8.29 4.68 16.70
CA GLY A 199 -9.37 5.54 17.18
C GLY A 199 -10.43 5.86 16.12
N PHE A 200 -10.20 5.57 14.85
CA PHE A 200 -11.18 5.83 13.80
C PHE A 200 -12.12 4.65 13.58
N LYS A 201 -13.37 5.01 13.28
CA LYS A 201 -14.40 4.07 12.82
C LYS A 201 -15.05 4.59 11.54
N VAL A 202 -15.39 3.66 10.66
CA VAL A 202 -16.07 3.91 9.39
C VAL A 202 -17.37 3.13 9.40
N ILE A 203 -18.49 3.83 9.44
CA ILE A 203 -19.83 3.23 9.53
C ILE A 203 -20.55 3.40 8.21
N SER A 204 -20.95 2.29 7.63
CA SER A 204 -21.68 2.24 6.38
C SER A 204 -23.21 2.28 6.65
N GLN A 205 -23.90 3.24 6.04
CA GLN A 205 -25.36 3.39 6.13
C GLN A 205 -25.96 3.52 4.73
N GLY A 206 -26.33 2.40 4.14
CA GLY A 206 -26.75 2.35 2.74
C GLY A 206 -25.62 2.79 1.82
N ASN A 207 -25.85 3.85 1.03
CA ASN A 207 -24.81 4.41 0.13
C ASN A 207 -23.93 5.47 0.79
N ASN A 208 -24.16 5.80 2.06
CA ASN A 208 -23.38 6.80 2.78
C ASN A 208 -22.35 6.14 3.69
N VAL A 209 -21.22 6.79 3.82
CA VAL A 209 -20.14 6.39 4.75
C VAL A 209 -19.94 7.53 5.74
N HIS A 210 -19.95 7.21 7.02
CA HIS A 210 -19.68 8.14 8.11
C HIS A 210 -18.37 7.76 8.80
N ILE A 211 -17.43 8.69 8.86
CA ILE A 211 -16.15 8.50 9.53
C ILE A 211 -16.15 9.33 10.81
N ALA A 212 -15.79 8.72 11.93
CA ALA A 212 -15.74 9.38 13.22
C ALA A 212 -14.56 8.88 14.06
N PHE A 213 -14.06 9.74 14.94
CA PHE A 213 -13.10 9.36 15.96
C PHE A 213 -13.83 8.89 17.22
N ASP A 214 -13.38 7.79 17.79
CA ASP A 214 -13.87 7.19 19.03
C ASP A 214 -12.70 6.88 19.94
N LYS A 215 -12.57 7.64 21.03
CA LYS A 215 -11.44 7.53 21.95
C LYS A 215 -11.30 6.13 22.56
N HIS A 216 -12.41 5.42 22.77
CA HIS A 216 -12.36 4.06 23.34
C HIS A 216 -11.55 3.07 22.49
N LEU A 217 -11.47 3.29 21.17
CA LEU A 217 -10.65 2.46 20.28
C LEU A 217 -9.13 2.70 20.44
N THR A 218 -8.73 3.70 21.23
CA THR A 218 -7.30 3.99 21.54
C THR A 218 -6.90 3.50 22.94
N GLU A 219 -7.86 3.07 23.74
CA GLU A 219 -7.65 2.60 25.11
C GLU A 219 -7.51 1.06 25.07
N ASN A 220 -6.45 0.52 25.70
CA ASN A 220 -6.24 -0.93 25.90
C ASN A 220 -6.94 -1.37 27.15
#